data_868564d9507a394d0f598e2537b853e7
#
_entry.id   868564d9507a394d0f598e2537b853e7
#
_cell.length_a   1.000
_cell.length_b   1.000
_cell.length_c   1.000
_cell.angle_alpha   90.00
_cell.angle_beta   90.00
_cell.angle_gamma   90.00
#
_symmetry.space_group_name_H-M   'P 1'
#
loop_
_entity.id
_entity.type
_entity.pdbx_description
1 polymer ?
#
loop_
_entity_poly.entity_id
_entity_poly.type
_entity_poly.pdbx_seq_one_letter_code
_entity_poly.pdbx_strand_id
1 'polypeptide(L)'
;NQDIKVWNISLGSMEEVPRNSISPEAALLDKLQQKYDVLFVVAGTNQENGEPTYLGSPADSINALVVNAVNRNNKPASYTRRGPVLSFHHKPDLAYYGGESNDPIIACCGTGAYPAVGTSFAAPLIARKAAYLIYKMHLSCELAKALLIDAACAWTTPEDMDRLGYGIVPVKIEQILETSNDEIRFMLSGVATERDNYNFNIPIPVSGASYPSVARATLCYFPKCNRNQGVDYTDTELDLHFGRIGNDGRIKSLLPNNQGEEDCTTDEEKARKKLRKWDNVKHIAEPLTSRSKPKKVYANPMWGIM
;
A
#
# COMPACT_ATOMS: atom_id res chain seq x y z
N ASN A 1 -24.45 8.18 -7.69
CA ASN A 1 -24.35 6.86 -8.32
C ASN A 1 -23.69 5.92 -7.31
N GLN A 2 -24.51 5.13 -6.60
CA GLN A 2 -24.03 4.22 -5.54
C GLN A 2 -23.26 3.01 -6.09
N ASP A 3 -23.29 2.80 -7.39
CA ASP A 3 -22.68 1.64 -8.04
C ASP A 3 -21.24 1.86 -8.50
N ILE A 4 -20.74 3.09 -8.46
CA ILE A 4 -19.36 3.40 -8.86
C ILE A 4 -18.45 3.35 -7.64
N LYS A 5 -17.63 2.29 -7.58
CA LYS A 5 -16.68 2.04 -6.47
C LYS A 5 -15.28 2.58 -6.73
N VAL A 6 -14.87 2.80 -7.96
CA VAL A 6 -13.51 3.26 -8.30
C VAL A 6 -13.57 4.58 -9.04
N TRP A 7 -12.82 5.56 -8.54
CA TRP A 7 -12.72 6.90 -9.09
C TRP A 7 -11.28 7.25 -9.38
N ASN A 8 -10.96 7.57 -10.64
CA ASN A 8 -9.65 8.09 -11.01
C ASN A 8 -9.62 9.61 -10.89
N ILE A 9 -8.61 10.13 -10.19
CA ILE A 9 -8.37 11.57 -10.02
C ILE A 9 -6.98 11.90 -10.54
N SER A 10 -6.92 12.33 -11.81
CA SER A 10 -5.70 12.79 -12.46
C SER A 10 -5.56 14.31 -12.40
N LEU A 11 -5.82 14.87 -11.23
CA LEU A 11 -5.68 16.29 -10.90
C LEU A 11 -4.64 16.45 -9.80
N GLY A 12 -3.98 17.60 -9.76
CA GLY A 12 -3.06 17.90 -8.68
C GLY A 12 -2.63 19.37 -8.66
N SER A 13 -2.38 19.86 -7.45
CA SER A 13 -1.83 21.20 -7.25
C SER A 13 -0.38 21.29 -7.69
N MET A 14 0.01 22.43 -8.23
CA MET A 14 1.42 22.78 -8.44
C MET A 14 2.13 23.13 -7.14
N GLU A 15 1.40 23.49 -6.09
CA GLU A 15 1.96 23.77 -4.77
C GLU A 15 2.19 22.47 -3.98
N GLU A 16 3.24 22.46 -3.17
CA GLU A 16 3.51 21.39 -2.22
C GLU A 16 2.52 21.43 -1.05
N VAL A 17 2.14 20.26 -0.56
CA VAL A 17 1.34 20.18 0.67
C VAL A 17 2.26 20.41 1.88
N PRO A 18 1.84 21.22 2.86
CA PRO A 18 2.59 21.39 4.11
C PRO A 18 2.82 20.03 4.81
N ARG A 19 4.05 19.81 5.29
CA ARG A 19 4.48 18.52 5.86
C ARG A 19 3.91 18.21 7.25
N ASN A 20 3.11 19.09 7.80
CA ASN A 20 2.47 18.93 9.13
C ASN A 20 0.93 18.97 9.07
N SER A 21 0.36 18.94 7.87
CA SER A 21 -1.08 18.99 7.67
C SER A 21 -1.49 18.26 6.38
N ILE A 22 -2.75 17.88 6.30
CA ILE A 22 -3.37 17.31 5.11
C ILE A 22 -4.18 18.42 4.41
N SER A 23 -4.15 18.44 3.08
CA SER A 23 -4.90 19.39 2.27
C SER A 23 -6.41 19.22 2.44
N PRO A 24 -7.21 20.28 2.23
CA PRO A 24 -8.67 20.19 2.31
C PRO A 24 -9.25 19.18 1.33
N GLU A 25 -8.70 19.10 0.13
CA GLU A 25 -9.13 18.21 -0.94
C GLU A 25 -8.85 16.74 -0.56
N ALA A 26 -7.65 16.44 -0.06
CA ALA A 26 -7.29 15.11 0.41
C ALA A 26 -8.18 14.66 1.57
N ALA A 27 -8.42 15.55 2.53
CA ALA A 27 -9.31 15.26 3.65
C ALA A 27 -10.76 15.02 3.21
N LEU A 28 -11.22 15.71 2.17
CA LEU A 28 -12.52 15.45 1.58
C LEU A 28 -12.57 14.06 0.93
N LEU A 29 -11.52 13.68 0.17
CA LEU A 29 -11.43 12.35 -0.43
C LEU A 29 -11.44 11.25 0.63
N ASP A 30 -10.66 11.39 1.69
CA ASP A 30 -10.59 10.42 2.79
C ASP A 30 -11.96 10.23 3.45
N LYS A 31 -12.67 11.31 3.71
CA LYS A 31 -14.03 11.29 4.26
C LYS A 31 -15.04 10.64 3.31
N LEU A 32 -14.97 10.97 2.02
CA LEU A 32 -15.89 10.41 1.02
C LEU A 32 -15.61 8.91 0.81
N GLN A 33 -14.35 8.50 0.76
CA GLN A 33 -13.95 7.12 0.59
C GLN A 33 -14.51 6.24 1.71
N GLN A 34 -14.36 6.65 2.96
CA GLN A 34 -14.90 5.95 4.11
C GLN A 34 -16.44 5.95 4.11
N LYS A 35 -17.07 7.12 3.86
CA LYS A 35 -18.52 7.25 3.94
C LYS A 35 -19.27 6.44 2.89
N TYR A 36 -18.73 6.33 1.69
CA TYR A 36 -19.39 5.71 0.53
C TYR A 36 -18.80 4.38 0.10
N ASP A 37 -17.80 3.89 0.85
CA ASP A 37 -17.10 2.65 0.52
C ASP A 37 -16.66 2.65 -0.94
N VAL A 38 -15.85 3.63 -1.32
CA VAL A 38 -15.28 3.80 -2.66
C VAL A 38 -13.76 3.86 -2.59
N LEU A 39 -13.08 3.63 -3.69
CA LEU A 39 -11.63 3.77 -3.81
C LEU A 39 -11.29 4.91 -4.76
N PHE A 40 -10.63 5.94 -4.25
CA PHE A 40 -10.01 6.97 -5.07
C PHE A 40 -8.61 6.52 -5.48
N VAL A 41 -8.32 6.59 -6.78
CA VAL A 41 -6.98 6.40 -7.35
C VAL A 41 -6.49 7.75 -7.81
N VAL A 42 -5.45 8.25 -7.17
CA VAL A 42 -4.99 9.64 -7.31
C VAL A 42 -3.60 9.68 -7.93
N ALA A 43 -3.41 10.56 -8.91
CA ALA A 43 -2.08 10.79 -9.50
C ALA A 43 -1.15 11.51 -8.50
N GLY A 44 0.11 11.06 -8.41
CA GLY A 44 1.09 11.54 -7.44
C GLY A 44 1.71 12.90 -7.75
N THR A 45 1.10 13.68 -8.65
CA THR A 45 1.54 15.01 -9.11
C THR A 45 2.90 15.01 -9.84
N ASN A 46 3.14 16.05 -10.62
CA ASN A 46 4.33 16.19 -11.44
C ASN A 46 5.12 17.43 -11.03
N GLN A 47 6.43 17.37 -11.22
CA GLN A 47 7.35 18.49 -11.10
C GLN A 47 7.83 18.94 -12.48
N GLU A 48 8.23 20.21 -12.58
CA GLU A 48 8.89 20.77 -13.75
C GLU A 48 10.26 21.31 -13.32
N ASN A 49 11.31 20.96 -14.04
CA ASN A 49 12.70 21.38 -13.73
C ASN A 49 13.16 21.08 -12.29
N GLY A 50 12.63 20.01 -11.68
CA GLY A 50 12.99 19.61 -10.32
C GLY A 50 12.15 20.25 -9.20
N GLU A 51 11.22 21.13 -9.54
CA GLU A 51 10.34 21.81 -8.56
C GLU A 51 8.87 21.75 -9.00
N PRO A 52 7.93 21.69 -8.05
CA PRO A 52 8.13 21.42 -6.61
C PRO A 52 8.50 19.96 -6.37
N THR A 53 9.20 19.69 -5.27
CA THR A 53 9.76 18.35 -4.97
C THR A 53 8.77 17.39 -4.32
N TYR A 54 7.96 17.91 -3.36
CA TYR A 54 7.02 17.07 -2.59
C TYR A 54 5.63 17.04 -3.22
N LEU A 55 4.87 16.01 -2.86
CA LEU A 55 3.52 15.79 -3.37
C LEU A 55 2.63 17.02 -3.18
N GLY A 56 1.78 17.29 -4.18
CA GLY A 56 0.74 18.31 -4.14
C GLY A 56 -0.63 17.71 -3.82
N SER A 57 -1.58 18.58 -3.43
CA SER A 57 -2.98 18.19 -3.22
C SER A 57 -3.60 17.63 -4.52
N PRO A 58 -4.44 16.56 -4.46
CA PRO A 58 -4.86 15.79 -3.29
C PRO A 58 -4.06 14.49 -3.09
N ALA A 59 -2.83 14.40 -3.62
CA ALA A 59 -1.99 13.20 -3.49
C ALA A 59 -1.47 12.95 -2.05
N ASP A 60 -1.82 13.80 -1.12
CA ASP A 60 -1.60 13.64 0.31
C ASP A 60 -2.75 12.92 1.04
N SER A 61 -3.78 12.45 0.34
CA SER A 61 -4.87 11.64 0.91
C SER A 61 -4.33 10.33 1.49
N ILE A 62 -4.69 10.03 2.72
CA ILE A 62 -4.22 8.84 3.44
C ILE A 62 -4.93 7.58 2.94
N ASN A 63 -6.25 7.64 2.74
CA ASN A 63 -7.04 6.50 2.33
C ASN A 63 -6.96 6.21 0.82
N ALA A 64 -6.80 7.23 -0.01
CA ALA A 64 -6.70 7.05 -1.46
C ALA A 64 -5.48 6.20 -1.85
N LEU A 65 -5.56 5.58 -3.01
CA LEU A 65 -4.45 4.88 -3.65
C LEU A 65 -3.68 5.87 -4.53
N VAL A 66 -2.57 6.39 -4.02
CA VAL A 66 -1.75 7.39 -4.72
C VAL A 66 -0.71 6.71 -5.61
N VAL A 67 -0.67 7.10 -6.87
CA VAL A 67 0.11 6.45 -7.93
C VAL A 67 1.13 7.39 -8.53
N ASN A 68 2.40 7.07 -8.39
CA ASN A 68 3.51 7.72 -9.08
C ASN A 68 3.84 7.05 -10.43
N ALA A 69 4.72 7.68 -11.18
CA ALA A 69 5.11 7.20 -12.49
C ALA A 69 6.53 6.63 -12.52
N VAL A 70 6.70 5.57 -13.31
CA VAL A 70 8.00 5.03 -13.68
C VAL A 70 8.17 5.03 -15.20
N ASN A 71 9.43 5.02 -15.64
CA ASN A 71 9.82 4.77 -17.02
C ASN A 71 9.90 3.26 -17.34
N ARG A 72 10.21 2.89 -18.58
CA ARG A 72 10.32 1.47 -19.00
C ARG A 72 11.39 0.66 -18.28
N ASN A 73 12.37 1.34 -17.69
CA ASN A 73 13.43 0.68 -16.91
C ASN A 73 13.06 0.50 -15.45
N ASN A 74 11.77 0.71 -15.09
CA ASN A 74 11.28 0.64 -13.72
C ASN A 74 11.99 1.60 -12.76
N LYS A 75 12.46 2.73 -13.27
CA LYS A 75 13.01 3.82 -12.47
C LYS A 75 11.95 4.92 -12.31
N PRO A 76 11.96 5.66 -11.19
CA PRO A 76 11.09 6.82 -11.05
C PRO A 76 11.21 7.74 -12.26
N ALA A 77 10.11 8.13 -12.87
CA ALA A 77 10.13 9.09 -13.96
C ALA A 77 10.65 10.45 -13.47
N SER A 78 11.35 11.18 -14.33
CA SER A 78 12.08 12.41 -13.95
C SER A 78 11.17 13.50 -13.35
N TYR A 79 9.90 13.49 -13.73
CA TYR A 79 8.90 14.45 -13.30
C TYR A 79 8.12 14.03 -12.04
N THR A 80 8.37 12.85 -11.46
CA THR A 80 7.61 12.43 -10.28
C THR A 80 8.04 13.19 -9.04
N ARG A 81 7.04 13.64 -8.27
CA ARG A 81 7.25 14.19 -6.94
C ARG A 81 7.41 13.07 -5.91
N ARG A 82 7.81 13.42 -4.71
CA ARG A 82 8.11 12.48 -3.63
C ARG A 82 7.30 12.75 -2.36
N GLY A 83 7.14 11.72 -1.54
CA GLY A 83 6.70 11.83 -0.16
C GLY A 83 7.84 12.18 0.81
N PRO A 84 7.64 11.93 2.09
CA PRO A 84 6.41 11.50 2.73
C PRO A 84 5.41 12.64 2.95
N VAL A 85 4.15 12.32 3.25
CA VAL A 85 3.16 13.27 3.77
C VAL A 85 3.13 13.25 5.30
N LEU A 86 2.65 14.29 5.95
CA LEU A 86 2.71 14.47 7.41
C LEU A 86 4.12 14.24 8.00
N SER A 87 5.17 14.43 7.20
CA SER A 87 6.58 14.16 7.49
C SER A 87 6.94 12.70 7.82
N PHE A 88 5.99 11.79 7.90
CA PHE A 88 6.23 10.38 8.27
C PHE A 88 5.38 9.36 7.50
N HIS A 89 4.20 9.74 6.98
CA HIS A 89 3.29 8.80 6.33
C HIS A 89 3.76 8.49 4.90
N HIS A 90 3.85 7.20 4.55
CA HIS A 90 4.31 6.80 3.22
C HIS A 90 3.29 7.13 2.14
N LYS A 91 3.69 7.98 1.22
CA LYS A 91 3.06 8.28 -0.06
C LYS A 91 4.17 8.57 -1.09
N PRO A 92 3.97 8.23 -2.36
CA PRO A 92 2.81 7.54 -2.93
C PRO A 92 2.63 6.13 -2.36
N ASP A 93 1.48 5.47 -2.64
CA ASP A 93 1.31 4.08 -2.22
C ASP A 93 2.07 3.13 -3.16
N LEU A 94 2.07 3.41 -4.46
CA LEU A 94 2.72 2.58 -5.48
C LEU A 94 3.07 3.39 -6.74
N ALA A 95 3.75 2.73 -7.67
CA ALA A 95 4.12 3.32 -8.95
C ALA A 95 3.71 2.43 -10.13
N TYR A 96 3.53 3.05 -11.28
CA TYR A 96 3.24 2.37 -12.53
C TYR A 96 3.80 3.14 -13.73
N TYR A 97 3.84 2.50 -14.92
CA TYR A 97 4.37 3.14 -16.12
C TYR A 97 3.56 4.39 -16.50
N GLY A 98 4.23 5.54 -16.51
CA GLY A 98 3.68 6.85 -16.86
C GLY A 98 4.38 7.53 -18.02
N GLY A 99 5.35 6.83 -18.65
CA GLY A 99 6.18 7.36 -19.70
C GLY A 99 7.33 8.24 -19.22
N GLU A 100 8.20 8.62 -20.14
CA GLU A 100 9.29 9.57 -19.96
C GLU A 100 9.38 10.44 -21.22
N SER A 101 10.01 11.60 -21.16
CA SER A 101 10.07 12.54 -22.29
C SER A 101 10.70 11.91 -23.56
N ASN A 102 11.67 11.03 -23.39
CA ASN A 102 12.30 10.28 -24.48
C ASN A 102 11.60 8.93 -24.81
N ASP A 103 10.60 8.54 -24.04
CA ASP A 103 9.84 7.29 -24.20
C ASP A 103 8.40 7.50 -23.66
N PRO A 104 7.59 8.30 -24.34
CA PRO A 104 6.26 8.67 -23.88
C PRO A 104 5.24 7.53 -24.04
N ILE A 105 4.16 7.63 -23.32
CA ILE A 105 2.93 6.87 -23.57
C ILE A 105 2.27 7.46 -24.83
N ILE A 106 1.70 6.62 -25.66
CA ILE A 106 0.85 7.07 -26.75
C ILE A 106 -0.59 7.13 -26.24
N ALA A 107 -1.08 8.34 -26.03
CA ALA A 107 -2.46 8.60 -25.63
C ALA A 107 -3.35 8.89 -26.85
N CYS A 108 -4.57 8.37 -26.80
CA CYS A 108 -5.59 8.63 -27.83
C CYS A 108 -6.52 9.76 -27.39
N CYS A 109 -6.77 10.71 -28.26
CA CYS A 109 -7.85 11.69 -28.13
C CYS A 109 -8.71 11.69 -29.39
N GLY A 110 -9.81 12.42 -29.38
CA GLY A 110 -10.77 12.45 -30.51
C GLY A 110 -10.17 12.84 -31.87
N THR A 111 -9.00 13.46 -31.89
CA THR A 111 -8.29 13.92 -33.10
C THR A 111 -7.10 13.04 -33.49
N GLY A 112 -6.79 11.98 -32.76
CA GLY A 112 -5.69 11.08 -33.06
C GLY A 112 -4.90 10.60 -31.83
N ALA A 113 -3.70 10.07 -32.10
CA ALA A 113 -2.79 9.61 -31.07
C ALA A 113 -1.64 10.61 -30.91
N TYR A 114 -1.23 10.88 -29.68
CA TYR A 114 -0.14 11.81 -29.38
C TYR A 114 0.72 11.31 -28.20
N PRO A 115 2.01 11.69 -28.16
CA PRO A 115 2.90 11.34 -27.05
C PRO A 115 2.50 12.10 -25.78
N ALA A 116 2.48 11.40 -24.66
CA ALA A 116 2.13 11.94 -23.35
C ALA A 116 2.98 11.34 -22.24
N VAL A 117 3.23 12.10 -21.19
CA VAL A 117 3.95 11.68 -19.98
C VAL A 117 3.26 12.27 -18.75
N GLY A 118 3.33 11.55 -17.65
CA GLY A 118 2.80 12.07 -16.38
C GLY A 118 2.20 11.00 -15.49
N THR A 119 2.15 11.28 -14.20
CA THR A 119 1.43 10.46 -13.20
C THR A 119 -0.05 10.35 -13.55
N SER A 120 -0.60 11.35 -14.25
CA SER A 120 -1.98 11.35 -14.79
C SER A 120 -2.28 10.22 -15.78
N PHE A 121 -1.25 9.60 -16.37
CA PHE A 121 -1.38 8.44 -17.26
C PHE A 121 -1.10 7.12 -16.55
N ALA A 122 -0.34 7.13 -15.45
CA ALA A 122 -0.12 5.94 -14.62
C ALA A 122 -1.37 5.62 -13.77
N ALA A 123 -1.97 6.62 -13.14
CA ALA A 123 -3.12 6.45 -12.24
C ALA A 123 -4.32 5.75 -12.89
N PRO A 124 -4.81 6.10 -14.10
CA PRO A 124 -5.95 5.42 -14.71
C PRO A 124 -5.68 3.94 -15.04
N LEU A 125 -4.43 3.56 -15.30
CA LEU A 125 -4.08 2.16 -15.53
C LEU A 125 -4.19 1.33 -14.23
N ILE A 126 -3.84 1.93 -13.10
CA ILE A 126 -4.07 1.33 -11.78
C ILE A 126 -5.55 1.34 -11.42
N ALA A 127 -6.28 2.43 -11.70
CA ALA A 127 -7.73 2.48 -11.49
C ALA A 127 -8.46 1.37 -12.25
N ARG A 128 -8.03 1.07 -13.49
CA ARG A 128 -8.54 -0.07 -14.27
C ARG A 128 -8.28 -1.40 -13.57
N LYS A 129 -7.09 -1.62 -12.99
CA LYS A 129 -6.78 -2.84 -12.24
C LYS A 129 -7.63 -2.94 -10.97
N ALA A 130 -7.75 -1.85 -10.21
CA ALA A 130 -8.61 -1.79 -9.03
C ALA A 130 -10.08 -2.08 -9.39
N ALA A 131 -10.59 -1.50 -10.47
CA ALA A 131 -11.93 -1.77 -10.97
C ALA A 131 -12.12 -3.25 -11.33
N TYR A 132 -11.15 -3.89 -11.96
CA TYR A 132 -11.20 -5.32 -12.24
C TYR A 132 -11.30 -6.15 -10.94
N LEU A 133 -10.46 -5.85 -9.95
CA LEU A 133 -10.47 -6.53 -8.66
C LEU A 133 -11.79 -6.37 -7.91
N ILE A 134 -12.38 -5.17 -7.95
CA ILE A 134 -13.62 -4.88 -7.24
C ILE A 134 -14.85 -5.42 -8.01
N TYR A 135 -14.96 -5.15 -9.30
CA TYR A 135 -16.18 -5.50 -10.04
C TYR A 135 -16.19 -6.92 -10.63
N LYS A 136 -15.03 -7.50 -10.93
CA LYS A 136 -14.94 -8.85 -11.50
C LYS A 136 -14.58 -9.90 -10.46
N MET A 137 -13.71 -9.54 -9.50
CA MET A 137 -13.29 -10.46 -8.43
C MET A 137 -14.09 -10.27 -7.15
N HIS A 138 -15.00 -9.27 -7.10
CA HIS A 138 -15.87 -8.96 -5.96
C HIS A 138 -15.12 -8.69 -4.66
N LEU A 139 -13.91 -8.12 -4.74
CA LEU A 139 -13.14 -7.72 -3.58
C LEU A 139 -13.65 -6.38 -3.01
N SER A 140 -13.47 -6.18 -1.70
CA SER A 140 -13.69 -4.86 -1.10
C SER A 140 -12.64 -3.85 -1.57
N CYS A 141 -12.88 -2.57 -1.34
CA CYS A 141 -11.94 -1.51 -1.69
C CYS A 141 -10.60 -1.67 -0.97
N GLU A 142 -10.62 -2.06 0.30
CA GLU A 142 -9.44 -2.32 1.13
C GLU A 142 -8.65 -3.52 0.60
N LEU A 143 -9.32 -4.63 0.31
CA LEU A 143 -8.66 -5.82 -0.25
C LEU A 143 -8.06 -5.55 -1.61
N ALA A 144 -8.74 -4.81 -2.47
CA ALA A 144 -8.21 -4.42 -3.78
C ALA A 144 -6.94 -3.55 -3.63
N LYS A 145 -6.95 -2.57 -2.71
CA LYS A 145 -5.77 -1.76 -2.37
C LYS A 145 -4.65 -2.64 -1.79
N ALA A 146 -4.96 -3.49 -0.82
CA ALA A 146 -3.97 -4.39 -0.20
C ALA A 146 -3.32 -5.32 -1.22
N LEU A 147 -4.10 -5.91 -2.13
CA LEU A 147 -3.60 -6.83 -3.14
C LEU A 147 -2.72 -6.15 -4.18
N LEU A 148 -3.04 -4.91 -4.59
CA LEU A 148 -2.20 -4.11 -5.47
C LEU A 148 -0.87 -3.75 -4.82
N ILE A 149 -0.88 -3.39 -3.54
CA ILE A 149 0.32 -3.10 -2.75
C ILE A 149 1.15 -4.37 -2.54
N ASP A 150 0.53 -5.48 -2.15
CA ASP A 150 1.23 -6.77 -1.98
C ASP A 150 1.93 -7.21 -3.27
N ALA A 151 1.24 -7.07 -4.41
CA ALA A 151 1.80 -7.41 -5.71
C ALA A 151 2.94 -6.46 -6.14
N ALA A 152 2.89 -5.19 -5.75
CA ALA A 152 3.93 -4.21 -6.04
C ALA A 152 5.17 -4.41 -5.16
N CYS A 153 4.96 -4.68 -3.88
CA CYS A 153 6.02 -4.91 -2.89
C CYS A 153 6.66 -6.28 -3.03
N ALA A 154 5.83 -7.30 -3.26
CA ALA A 154 6.23 -8.69 -3.29
C ALA A 154 7.09 -9.07 -2.06
N TRP A 155 8.34 -9.47 -2.27
CA TRP A 155 9.27 -9.91 -1.22
C TRP A 155 10.32 -8.85 -0.85
N THR A 156 10.31 -7.70 -1.52
CA THR A 156 11.33 -6.65 -1.34
C THR A 156 10.70 -5.28 -1.36
N THR A 157 11.06 -4.47 -0.38
CA THR A 157 10.68 -3.05 -0.37
C THR A 157 11.64 -2.25 -1.24
N PRO A 158 11.16 -1.32 -2.09
CA PRO A 158 12.02 -0.45 -2.87
C PRO A 158 12.93 0.42 -2.00
N GLU A 159 14.16 0.69 -2.46
CA GLU A 159 15.07 1.62 -1.78
C GLU A 159 14.53 3.06 -1.76
N ASP A 160 13.87 3.48 -2.86
CA ASP A 160 13.26 4.81 -2.99
C ASP A 160 11.74 4.75 -2.78
N MET A 161 11.32 4.45 -1.55
CA MET A 161 9.90 4.44 -1.18
C MET A 161 9.23 5.81 -1.30
N ASP A 162 9.97 6.89 -1.17
CA ASP A 162 9.43 8.25 -1.29
C ASP A 162 8.92 8.55 -2.71
N ARG A 163 9.43 7.85 -3.73
CA ARG A 163 8.99 8.00 -5.12
C ARG A 163 8.23 6.79 -5.66
N LEU A 164 8.56 5.59 -5.21
CA LEU A 164 7.96 4.35 -5.71
C LEU A 164 6.85 3.81 -4.81
N GLY A 165 6.69 4.36 -3.61
CA GLY A 165 5.80 3.79 -2.60
C GLY A 165 6.23 2.37 -2.22
N TYR A 166 5.28 1.48 -2.12
CA TYR A 166 5.55 0.05 -1.85
C TYR A 166 6.10 -0.71 -3.07
N GLY A 167 6.15 -0.10 -4.25
CA GLY A 167 6.75 -0.70 -5.43
C GLY A 167 5.96 -0.48 -6.71
N ILE A 168 6.30 -1.29 -7.72
CA ILE A 168 5.74 -1.19 -9.07
C ILE A 168 4.76 -2.34 -9.29
N VAL A 169 3.52 -2.02 -9.60
CA VAL A 169 2.49 -3.02 -9.86
C VAL A 169 2.78 -3.79 -11.14
N PRO A 170 2.68 -5.13 -11.14
CA PRO A 170 2.86 -5.94 -12.34
C PRO A 170 1.94 -5.53 -13.49
N VAL A 171 2.45 -5.66 -14.72
CA VAL A 171 1.73 -5.23 -15.92
C VAL A 171 0.47 -6.08 -16.14
N LYS A 172 0.59 -7.40 -16.04
CA LYS A 172 -0.51 -8.34 -16.27
C LYS A 172 -1.31 -8.54 -15.00
N ILE A 173 -2.65 -8.55 -15.11
CA ILE A 173 -3.53 -8.78 -13.98
C ILE A 173 -3.38 -10.21 -13.43
N GLU A 174 -3.03 -11.16 -14.28
CA GLU A 174 -2.79 -12.55 -13.91
C GLU A 174 -1.64 -12.65 -12.90
N GLN A 175 -0.59 -11.86 -13.03
CA GLN A 175 0.53 -11.83 -12.07
C GLN A 175 0.11 -11.34 -10.68
N ILE A 176 -1.03 -10.63 -10.59
CA ILE A 176 -1.60 -10.18 -9.32
C ILE A 176 -2.51 -11.25 -8.73
N LEU A 177 -3.24 -12.01 -9.56
CA LEU A 177 -4.29 -12.93 -9.15
C LEU A 177 -3.84 -14.38 -9.03
N GLU A 178 -2.98 -14.81 -9.95
CA GLU A 178 -2.54 -16.20 -10.00
C GLU A 178 -1.43 -16.46 -8.98
N THR A 179 -1.46 -17.64 -8.41
CA THR A 179 -0.39 -18.17 -7.56
C THR A 179 0.35 -19.28 -8.31
N SER A 180 1.65 -19.38 -8.11
CA SER A 180 2.42 -20.51 -8.58
C SER A 180 2.06 -21.78 -7.80
N ASN A 181 2.43 -22.97 -8.32
CA ASN A 181 2.08 -24.24 -7.69
C ASN A 181 2.71 -24.44 -6.29
N ASP A 182 3.70 -23.66 -5.94
CA ASP A 182 4.40 -23.64 -4.66
C ASP A 182 4.00 -22.47 -3.77
N GLU A 183 2.98 -21.69 -4.15
CA GLU A 183 2.48 -20.54 -3.42
C GLU A 183 1.03 -20.76 -2.97
N ILE A 184 0.73 -20.37 -1.75
CA ILE A 184 -0.64 -20.30 -1.23
C ILE A 184 -0.91 -18.85 -0.84
N ARG A 185 -2.05 -18.31 -1.31
CA ARG A 185 -2.48 -16.95 -0.98
C ARG A 185 -3.81 -16.98 -0.25
N PHE A 186 -3.87 -16.26 0.85
CA PHE A 186 -5.09 -16.05 1.62
C PHE A 186 -5.50 -14.60 1.55
N MET A 187 -6.79 -14.35 1.41
CA MET A 187 -7.39 -13.03 1.51
C MET A 187 -8.40 -13.07 2.65
N LEU A 188 -8.21 -12.19 3.61
CA LEU A 188 -9.05 -12.10 4.80
C LEU A 188 -9.62 -10.68 4.89
N SER A 189 -10.88 -10.56 5.25
CA SER A 189 -11.52 -9.27 5.50
C SER A 189 -12.39 -9.36 6.74
N GLY A 190 -12.56 -8.23 7.41
CA GLY A 190 -13.37 -8.12 8.61
C GLY A 190 -13.67 -6.66 8.91
N VAL A 191 -14.47 -6.44 9.94
CA VAL A 191 -14.75 -5.11 10.48
C VAL A 191 -14.15 -5.07 11.87
N ALA A 192 -13.14 -4.23 12.08
CA ALA A 192 -12.56 -4.02 13.40
C ALA A 192 -13.35 -2.98 14.16
N THR A 193 -13.68 -3.28 15.41
CA THR A 193 -14.18 -2.32 16.39
C THR A 193 -13.13 -2.09 17.46
N GLU A 194 -13.36 -1.15 18.35
CA GLU A 194 -12.42 -0.81 19.40
C GLU A 194 -12.07 -2.04 20.27
N ARG A 195 -10.78 -2.34 20.36
CA ARG A 195 -10.20 -3.49 21.12
C ARG A 195 -10.54 -4.88 20.60
N ASP A 196 -10.97 -5.01 19.34
CA ASP A 196 -11.16 -6.33 18.74
C ASP A 196 -9.80 -6.98 18.37
N ASN A 197 -9.70 -8.27 18.68
CA ASN A 197 -8.61 -9.11 18.20
C ASN A 197 -9.15 -10.16 17.23
N TYR A 198 -8.64 -10.16 16.01
CA TYR A 198 -8.94 -11.19 15.02
C TYR A 198 -7.81 -12.21 15.00
N ASN A 199 -8.14 -13.47 15.27
CA ASN A 199 -7.17 -14.57 15.21
C ASN A 199 -7.56 -15.53 14.10
N PHE A 200 -6.71 -15.64 13.09
CA PHE A 200 -6.86 -16.62 12.02
C PHE A 200 -5.72 -17.61 12.07
N ASN A 201 -6.06 -18.89 12.12
CA ASN A 201 -5.09 -19.98 12.09
C ASN A 201 -5.11 -20.63 10.72
N ILE A 202 -4.00 -20.52 9.99
CA ILE A 202 -3.87 -21.00 8.62
C ILE A 202 -2.92 -22.19 8.61
N PRO A 203 -3.37 -23.39 8.16
CA PRO A 203 -2.50 -24.54 8.04
C PRO A 203 -1.41 -24.30 7.00
N ILE A 204 -0.20 -24.74 7.29
CA ILE A 204 0.95 -24.56 6.39
C ILE A 204 1.55 -25.92 6.06
N PRO A 205 1.92 -26.15 4.80
CA PRO A 205 2.67 -27.33 4.42
C PRO A 205 4.00 -27.37 5.19
N VAL A 206 4.29 -28.52 5.77
CA VAL A 206 5.57 -28.78 6.44
C VAL A 206 6.31 -29.90 5.72
N SER A 207 7.63 -29.85 5.74
CA SER A 207 8.48 -30.91 5.23
C SER A 207 9.36 -31.43 6.38
N GLY A 208 9.02 -32.65 6.88
CA GLY A 208 9.68 -33.20 8.06
C GLY A 208 9.52 -32.32 9.29
N ALA A 209 10.65 -31.90 9.90
CA ALA A 209 10.68 -31.07 11.10
C ALA A 209 10.84 -29.57 10.81
N SER A 210 10.61 -29.13 9.57
CA SER A 210 10.84 -27.74 9.18
C SER A 210 9.73 -27.16 8.30
N TYR A 211 9.57 -25.83 8.37
CA TYR A 211 8.79 -25.07 7.41
C TYR A 211 9.69 -24.73 6.22
N PRO A 212 9.44 -25.28 5.04
CA PRO A 212 10.21 -24.97 3.84
C PRO A 212 9.82 -23.61 3.24
N SER A 213 8.68 -23.06 3.66
CA SER A 213 8.07 -21.87 3.11
C SER A 213 8.49 -20.60 3.85
N VAL A 214 8.55 -19.51 3.11
CA VAL A 214 8.58 -18.13 3.60
C VAL A 214 7.18 -17.52 3.49
N ALA A 215 6.92 -16.46 4.24
CA ALA A 215 5.60 -15.85 4.25
C ALA A 215 5.68 -14.32 4.26
N ARG A 216 4.65 -13.69 3.72
CA ARG A 216 4.43 -12.25 3.76
C ARG A 216 2.95 -11.95 4.03
N ALA A 217 2.67 -10.79 4.55
CA ALA A 217 1.31 -10.31 4.77
C ALA A 217 1.23 -8.80 4.54
N THR A 218 0.11 -8.37 3.97
CA THR A 218 -0.22 -6.96 3.75
C THR A 218 -1.58 -6.67 4.37
N LEU A 219 -1.62 -5.75 5.31
CA LEU A 219 -2.82 -5.20 5.92
C LEU A 219 -3.14 -3.85 5.29
N CYS A 220 -4.40 -3.61 4.96
CA CYS A 220 -4.90 -2.30 4.56
C CYS A 220 -6.27 -2.05 5.20
N TYR A 221 -6.47 -0.84 5.70
CA TYR A 221 -7.75 -0.39 6.24
C TYR A 221 -7.96 1.10 5.96
N PHE A 222 -9.20 1.57 6.06
CA PHE A 222 -9.54 2.98 5.87
C PHE A 222 -9.97 3.61 7.21
N PRO A 223 -9.03 4.24 7.95
CA PRO A 223 -9.33 4.88 9.20
C PRO A 223 -10.23 6.10 9.01
N LYS A 224 -10.92 6.48 10.09
CA LYS A 224 -11.47 7.83 10.18
C LYS A 224 -10.33 8.83 10.20
N CYS A 225 -10.56 9.95 9.51
CA CYS A 225 -9.59 11.01 9.37
C CYS A 225 -10.19 12.33 9.82
N ASN A 226 -9.45 13.10 10.61
CA ASN A 226 -9.87 14.40 11.11
C ASN A 226 -8.80 15.46 10.88
N ARG A 227 -9.03 16.32 9.89
CA ARG A 227 -8.08 17.38 9.51
C ARG A 227 -7.74 18.35 10.65
N ASN A 228 -8.63 18.51 11.62
CA ASN A 228 -8.40 19.43 12.74
C ASN A 228 -7.40 18.89 13.78
N GLN A 229 -7.00 17.62 13.66
CA GLN A 229 -6.04 16.99 14.57
C GLN A 229 -4.58 17.14 14.10
N GLY A 230 -4.33 17.84 12.99
CA GLY A 230 -2.97 18.06 12.49
C GLY A 230 -2.26 16.76 12.15
N VAL A 231 -1.16 16.48 12.83
CA VAL A 231 -0.37 15.26 12.63
C VAL A 231 -1.06 14.00 13.17
N ASP A 232 -2.04 14.11 14.06
CA ASP A 232 -2.92 13.04 14.54
C ASP A 232 -4.14 12.88 13.63
N TYR A 233 -3.95 13.10 12.35
CA TYR A 233 -4.98 13.05 11.33
C TYR A 233 -5.78 11.73 11.33
N THR A 234 -5.12 10.61 11.62
CA THR A 234 -5.73 9.30 11.84
C THR A 234 -5.61 8.92 13.30
N ASP A 235 -6.72 8.54 13.92
CA ASP A 235 -6.82 8.12 15.32
C ASP A 235 -6.97 6.59 15.49
N THR A 236 -6.94 5.86 14.38
CA THR A 236 -7.09 4.41 14.36
C THR A 236 -5.73 3.73 14.20
N GLU A 237 -5.45 2.80 15.09
CA GLU A 237 -4.30 1.91 15.01
C GLU A 237 -4.80 0.46 14.85
N LEU A 238 -4.28 -0.25 13.84
CA LEU A 238 -4.41 -1.69 13.71
C LEU A 238 -3.01 -2.30 13.60
N ASP A 239 -2.71 -3.20 14.53
CA ASP A 239 -1.46 -3.96 14.50
C ASP A 239 -1.59 -5.20 13.63
N LEU A 240 -0.52 -5.52 12.92
CA LEU A 240 -0.42 -6.74 12.14
C LEU A 240 0.60 -7.68 12.78
N HIS A 241 0.11 -8.70 13.47
CA HIS A 241 0.91 -9.81 13.96
C HIS A 241 0.74 -11.00 13.04
N PHE A 242 1.80 -11.39 12.37
CA PHE A 242 1.80 -12.53 11.47
C PHE A 242 3.03 -13.40 11.68
N GLY A 243 2.83 -14.68 11.85
CA GLY A 243 3.93 -15.59 12.10
C GLY A 243 3.49 -17.01 12.42
N ARG A 244 4.45 -17.83 12.81
CA ARG A 244 4.22 -19.22 13.19
C ARG A 244 3.66 -19.31 14.60
N ILE A 245 2.69 -20.20 14.80
CA ILE A 245 2.17 -20.48 16.14
C ILE A 245 3.19 -21.33 16.90
N GLY A 246 3.67 -20.80 18.03
CA GLY A 246 4.56 -21.50 18.91
C GLY A 246 3.88 -22.60 19.74
N ASN A 247 4.65 -23.40 20.48
CA ASN A 247 4.11 -24.43 21.38
C ASN A 247 3.27 -23.85 22.54
N ASP A 248 3.49 -22.58 22.83
CA ASP A 248 2.75 -21.79 23.82
C ASP A 248 1.42 -21.21 23.27
N GLY A 249 1.08 -21.53 22.01
CA GLY A 249 -0.10 -21.00 21.31
C GLY A 249 0.02 -19.56 20.85
N ARG A 250 1.16 -18.90 21.08
CA ARG A 250 1.38 -17.51 20.68
C ARG A 250 1.99 -17.41 19.31
N ILE A 251 1.66 -16.33 18.61
CA ILE A 251 2.24 -16.01 17.31
C ILE A 251 3.69 -15.58 17.50
N LYS A 252 4.61 -16.30 16.85
CA LYS A 252 6.01 -15.89 16.72
C LYS A 252 6.12 -15.05 15.46
N SER A 253 5.90 -13.74 15.60
CA SER A 253 5.87 -12.80 14.48
C SER A 253 7.14 -12.85 13.64
N LEU A 254 6.97 -12.71 12.32
CA LEU A 254 8.05 -12.77 11.33
C LEU A 254 9.02 -11.62 11.45
N LEU A 255 8.48 -10.44 11.50
CA LEU A 255 9.12 -9.23 11.95
C LEU A 255 8.19 -8.70 13.02
N PRO A 256 8.64 -8.55 14.25
CA PRO A 256 7.88 -7.71 15.15
C PRO A 256 7.78 -6.37 14.40
N ASN A 257 6.60 -6.05 13.97
CA ASN A 257 6.23 -4.71 13.61
C ASN A 257 6.44 -3.99 14.93
N ASN A 258 7.58 -3.41 15.19
CA ASN A 258 8.06 -2.96 16.51
C ASN A 258 7.10 -1.99 17.22
N GLN A 259 5.82 -2.19 17.01
CA GLN A 259 4.65 -1.62 17.63
C GLN A 259 4.42 -2.22 19.01
N GLY A 260 5.47 -2.85 19.58
CA GLY A 260 5.42 -3.44 20.89
C GLY A 260 4.88 -2.45 21.91
N GLU A 261 3.81 -2.85 22.56
CA GLU A 261 3.16 -2.16 23.68
C GLU A 261 4.11 -1.90 24.86
N GLU A 262 5.30 -2.45 24.81
CA GLU A 262 6.20 -2.53 25.95
C GLU A 262 6.99 -1.24 26.20
N ASP A 263 6.98 -0.29 25.26
CA ASP A 263 7.80 0.90 25.41
C ASP A 263 6.95 2.18 25.55
N CYS A 264 6.32 2.33 26.70
CA CYS A 264 5.67 3.60 27.09
C CYS A 264 6.64 4.78 27.17
N THR A 265 7.95 4.54 26.97
CA THR A 265 8.99 5.56 26.93
C THR A 265 9.34 6.01 25.51
N THR A 266 8.72 5.42 24.49
CA THR A 266 8.96 5.79 23.09
C THR A 266 8.36 7.16 22.82
N ASP A 267 9.17 8.09 22.31
CA ASP A 267 8.67 9.39 21.88
C ASP A 267 7.77 9.26 20.64
N GLU A 268 6.89 10.23 20.46
CA GLU A 268 5.88 10.23 19.41
C GLU A 268 6.51 10.22 18.00
N GLU A 269 7.62 10.93 17.81
CA GLU A 269 8.32 10.97 16.52
C GLU A 269 8.83 9.58 16.12
N LYS A 270 9.38 8.83 17.08
CA LYS A 270 9.83 7.45 16.87
C LYS A 270 8.65 6.52 16.62
N ALA A 271 7.54 6.67 17.37
CA ALA A 271 6.32 5.90 17.16
C ALA A 271 5.76 6.11 15.76
N ARG A 272 5.76 7.34 15.24
CA ARG A 272 5.29 7.66 13.89
C ARG A 272 6.26 7.20 12.79
N LYS A 273 7.54 7.60 12.88
CA LYS A 273 8.51 7.38 11.79
C LYS A 273 9.07 5.96 11.76
N LYS A 274 9.38 5.38 12.91
CA LYS A 274 10.06 4.08 13.00
C LYS A 274 9.09 2.93 13.22
N LEU A 275 8.16 3.08 14.14
CA LEU A 275 7.21 2.03 14.50
C LEU A 275 5.98 2.02 13.58
N ARG A 276 5.72 3.10 12.87
CA ARG A 276 4.63 3.20 11.88
C ARG A 276 3.25 2.86 12.46
N LYS A 277 3.01 3.26 13.70
CA LYS A 277 1.84 2.86 14.48
C LYS A 277 0.51 3.14 13.78
N TRP A 278 0.35 4.34 13.23
CA TRP A 278 -0.90 4.82 12.62
C TRP A 278 -0.95 4.66 11.11
N ASP A 279 -0.03 3.92 10.52
CA ASP A 279 -0.09 3.63 9.09
C ASP A 279 -1.25 2.70 8.77
N ASN A 280 -2.07 3.09 7.80
CA ASN A 280 -3.21 2.32 7.33
C ASN A 280 -2.86 1.25 6.29
N VAL A 281 -1.59 1.13 5.95
CA VAL A 281 -1.02 0.05 5.16
C VAL A 281 0.19 -0.50 5.90
N LYS A 282 0.20 -1.80 6.16
CA LYS A 282 1.32 -2.50 6.79
C LYS A 282 1.71 -3.69 5.93
N HIS A 283 3.00 -3.81 5.63
CA HIS A 283 3.55 -4.92 4.88
C HIS A 283 4.71 -5.53 5.65
N ILE A 284 4.65 -6.84 5.85
CA ILE A 284 5.72 -7.63 6.45
C ILE A 284 6.03 -8.82 5.56
N ALA A 285 7.32 -9.09 5.35
CA ALA A 285 7.77 -10.22 4.53
C ALA A 285 9.02 -10.86 5.12
N GLU A 286 9.11 -12.18 5.08
CA GLU A 286 10.37 -12.86 5.33
C GLU A 286 11.29 -12.66 4.12
N PRO A 287 12.59 -12.39 4.34
CA PRO A 287 13.52 -12.23 3.21
C PRO A 287 13.61 -13.51 2.38
N LEU A 288 13.30 -13.39 1.10
CA LEU A 288 13.51 -14.46 0.12
C LEU A 288 14.95 -14.40 -0.37
N THR A 289 15.82 -15.18 0.25
CA THR A 289 17.23 -15.25 -0.13
C THR A 289 17.65 -16.70 -0.42
N SER A 290 18.63 -16.88 -1.28
CA SER A 290 19.25 -18.20 -1.58
C SER A 290 19.87 -18.87 -0.33
N ARG A 291 20.05 -18.13 0.76
CA ARG A 291 20.58 -18.62 2.04
C ARG A 291 19.51 -18.84 3.11
N SER A 292 18.24 -18.64 2.77
CA SER A 292 17.15 -18.86 3.71
C SER A 292 17.11 -20.33 4.13
N LYS A 293 17.26 -20.57 5.43
CA LYS A 293 17.20 -21.93 6.00
C LYS A 293 15.77 -22.26 6.37
N PRO A 294 15.38 -23.53 6.23
CA PRO A 294 14.11 -24.01 6.77
C PRO A 294 13.95 -23.64 8.23
N LYS A 295 12.76 -23.22 8.63
CA LYS A 295 12.45 -22.78 9.99
C LYS A 295 11.89 -23.92 10.81
N LYS A 296 12.10 -23.87 12.14
CA LYS A 296 11.62 -24.90 13.08
C LYS A 296 10.09 -24.99 13.03
N VAL A 297 9.59 -26.21 12.91
CA VAL A 297 8.18 -26.54 13.10
C VAL A 297 7.86 -26.67 14.58
N TYR A 298 6.74 -26.09 14.99
CA TYR A 298 6.17 -26.26 16.32
C TYR A 298 5.14 -27.39 16.33
N ALA A 299 4.66 -27.77 17.50
CA ALA A 299 3.71 -28.89 17.65
C ALA A 299 2.43 -28.70 16.83
N ASN A 300 1.99 -27.45 16.65
CA ASN A 300 0.88 -27.10 15.77
C ASN A 300 1.43 -26.32 14.56
N PRO A 301 1.59 -26.96 13.38
CA PRO A 301 2.22 -26.34 12.21
C PRO A 301 1.26 -25.38 11.51
N MET A 302 0.97 -24.25 12.14
CA MET A 302 0.05 -23.24 11.65
C MET A 302 0.68 -21.86 11.62
N TRP A 303 0.23 -21.03 10.70
CA TRP A 303 0.41 -19.58 10.74
C TRP A 303 -0.74 -18.94 11.49
N GLY A 304 -0.41 -17.98 12.34
CA GLY A 304 -1.37 -17.10 13.00
C GLY A 304 -1.30 -15.70 12.44
N ILE A 305 -2.46 -15.10 12.25
CA ILE A 305 -2.64 -13.68 11.96
C ILE A 305 -3.48 -13.11 13.08
N MET A 306 -3.03 -12.01 13.65
CA MET A 306 -3.76 -11.26 14.67
C MET A 306 -3.65 -9.76 14.37
#